data_84dd2e7b963ede7d82c8d71de6855f01
#
_entry.id   84dd2e7b963ede7d82c8d71de6855f01
#
_cell.length_a   1.000
_cell.length_b   1.000
_cell.length_c   1.000
_cell.angle_alpha   90.00
_cell.angle_beta   90.00
_cell.angle_gamma   90.00
#
_symmetry.space_group_name_H-M   'P 1'
#
loop_
_entity.id
_entity.type
_entity.pdbx_description
1 polymer ?
#
loop_
_entity_poly.entity_id
_entity_poly.type
_entity_poly.pdbx_seq_one_letter_code
_entity_poly.pdbx_strand_id
1 'polypeptide(L)'
;VKFIGDKSHFSLDLQNLMIENEESSKDRDGMVLNIAMNYGSRDEIVRAVKNISTDVKSGKIDVENIDEALFSNYLYTAGQPDPDLIIRPSGEYRISNFMLWQAAYTEFVIMNKLWPDFEKSDLDEAINIYSQRNRRFGGV
;
A
#
# COMPACT_ATOMS: atom_id res chain seq x y z
N VAL A 1 -11.44 -6.55 4.56
CA VAL A 1 -10.23 -7.05 3.89
C VAL A 1 -10.19 -6.49 2.47
N LYS A 2 -8.99 -6.18 1.95
CA LYS A 2 -8.76 -5.81 0.55
C LYS A 2 -7.52 -6.53 0.02
N PHE A 3 -7.54 -6.92 -1.24
CA PHE A 3 -6.37 -7.49 -1.90
C PHE A 3 -5.83 -6.49 -2.92
N ILE A 4 -4.56 -6.09 -2.76
CA ILE A 4 -3.88 -5.13 -3.63
C ILE A 4 -2.83 -5.84 -4.50
N GLY A 5 -2.67 -5.40 -5.74
CA GLY A 5 -1.79 -5.98 -6.74
C GLY A 5 -2.54 -6.55 -7.94
N ASP A 6 -1.81 -7.13 -8.88
CA ASP A 6 -2.39 -7.72 -10.10
C ASP A 6 -2.93 -9.13 -9.84
N LYS A 7 -4.25 -9.23 -9.70
CA LYS A 7 -4.96 -10.48 -9.43
C LYS A 7 -5.10 -11.37 -10.68
N SER A 8 -4.86 -10.86 -11.89
CA SER A 8 -5.14 -11.55 -13.15
C SER A 8 -4.31 -12.81 -13.38
N HIS A 9 -3.15 -12.92 -12.73
CA HIS A 9 -2.25 -14.07 -12.82
C HIS A 9 -2.60 -15.25 -11.91
N PHE A 10 -3.59 -15.10 -11.04
CA PHE A 10 -4.04 -16.18 -10.16
C PHE A 10 -5.11 -17.04 -10.82
N SER A 11 -5.29 -18.27 -10.33
CA SER A 11 -6.39 -19.13 -10.77
C SER A 11 -7.76 -18.46 -10.52
N LEU A 12 -8.76 -18.80 -11.33
CA LEU A 12 -10.11 -18.27 -11.17
C LEU A 12 -10.68 -18.57 -9.78
N ASP A 13 -10.41 -19.75 -9.23
CA ASP A 13 -10.87 -20.12 -7.87
C ASP A 13 -10.29 -19.18 -6.82
N LEU A 14 -8.99 -18.84 -6.92
CA LEU A 14 -8.36 -17.90 -5.98
C LEU A 14 -8.88 -16.47 -6.18
N GLN A 15 -9.09 -16.03 -7.43
CA GLN A 15 -9.70 -14.72 -7.70
C GLN A 15 -11.11 -14.63 -7.11
N ASN A 16 -11.93 -15.67 -7.27
CA ASN A 16 -13.27 -15.73 -6.69
C ASN A 16 -13.24 -15.70 -5.15
N LEU A 17 -12.31 -16.44 -4.53
CA LEU A 17 -12.13 -16.42 -3.08
C LEU A 17 -11.72 -15.03 -2.56
N MET A 18 -10.86 -14.30 -3.28
CA MET A 18 -10.51 -12.91 -2.94
C MET A 18 -11.73 -12.01 -2.98
N ILE A 19 -12.53 -12.08 -4.05
CA ILE A 19 -13.76 -11.29 -4.21
C ILE A 19 -14.74 -11.60 -3.08
N GLU A 20 -14.97 -12.87 -2.77
CA GLU A 20 -15.86 -13.30 -1.69
C GLU A 20 -15.42 -12.72 -0.33
N ASN A 21 -14.12 -12.75 -0.03
CA ASN A 21 -13.58 -12.17 1.20
C ASN A 21 -13.71 -10.65 1.25
N GLU A 22 -13.47 -9.94 0.14
CA GLU A 22 -13.68 -8.50 0.04
C GLU A 22 -15.16 -8.16 0.29
N GLU A 23 -16.09 -8.85 -0.37
CA GLU A 23 -17.55 -8.64 -0.22
C GLU A 23 -18.06 -8.95 1.20
N SER A 24 -17.66 -10.07 1.79
CA SER A 24 -18.08 -10.47 3.13
C SER A 24 -17.59 -9.54 4.25
N SER A 25 -16.58 -8.72 3.97
CA SER A 25 -15.98 -7.80 4.93
C SER A 25 -16.23 -6.32 4.65
N LYS A 26 -16.89 -5.97 3.56
CA LYS A 26 -17.03 -4.57 3.09
C LYS A 26 -17.75 -3.64 4.07
N ASP A 27 -18.74 -4.18 4.78
CA ASP A 27 -19.59 -3.41 5.72
C ASP A 27 -19.04 -3.39 7.15
N ARG A 28 -17.80 -3.89 7.36
CA ARG A 28 -17.13 -3.85 8.66
C ARG A 28 -16.41 -2.52 8.82
N ASP A 29 -16.58 -1.86 9.95
CA ASP A 29 -16.10 -0.51 10.26
C ASP A 29 -14.79 -0.47 11.10
N GLY A 30 -14.20 -1.62 11.35
CA GLY A 30 -12.95 -1.73 12.11
C GLY A 30 -11.70 -1.46 11.25
N MET A 31 -10.64 -2.21 11.51
CA MET A 31 -9.38 -2.12 10.80
C MET A 31 -9.51 -2.59 9.34
N VAL A 32 -8.94 -1.83 8.40
CA VAL A 32 -8.78 -2.28 7.01
C VAL A 32 -7.49 -3.08 6.89
N LEU A 33 -7.62 -4.37 6.53
CA LEU A 33 -6.47 -5.23 6.23
C LEU A 33 -6.26 -5.28 4.71
N ASN A 34 -5.14 -4.74 4.23
CA ASN A 34 -4.70 -4.88 2.85
C ASN A 34 -3.71 -6.03 2.74
N ILE A 35 -3.98 -6.99 1.85
CA ILE A 35 -3.09 -8.12 1.55
C ILE A 35 -2.50 -7.89 0.17
N ALA A 36 -1.18 -7.64 0.11
CA ALA A 36 -0.47 -7.42 -1.14
C ALA A 36 -0.11 -8.77 -1.79
N MET A 37 -0.73 -9.05 -2.95
CA MET A 37 -0.51 -10.28 -3.72
C MET A 37 -0.15 -9.95 -5.16
N ASN A 38 0.96 -10.51 -5.66
CA ASN A 38 1.51 -10.14 -6.96
C ASN A 38 1.59 -8.62 -7.14
N TYR A 39 2.10 -7.95 -6.09
CA TYR A 39 2.18 -6.51 -5.99
C TYR A 39 3.61 -6.01 -6.26
N GLY A 40 3.71 -4.96 -7.04
CA GLY A 40 4.94 -4.20 -7.21
C GLY A 40 4.60 -2.73 -7.48
N SER A 41 5.20 -1.81 -6.71
CA SER A 41 4.85 -0.40 -6.78
C SER A 41 5.14 0.23 -8.15
N ARG A 42 6.21 -0.19 -8.84
CA ARG A 42 6.49 0.30 -10.20
C ARG A 42 5.38 -0.09 -11.18
N ASP A 43 4.87 -1.32 -11.07
CA ASP A 43 3.75 -1.78 -11.89
C ASP A 43 2.46 -1.03 -11.54
N GLU A 44 2.18 -0.86 -10.25
CA GLU A 44 1.06 -0.05 -9.77
C GLU A 44 1.08 1.37 -10.35
N ILE A 45 2.24 2.04 -10.30
CA ILE A 45 2.43 3.38 -10.85
C ILE A 45 2.16 3.40 -12.36
N VAL A 46 2.72 2.46 -13.12
CA VAL A 46 2.50 2.36 -14.57
C VAL A 46 1.02 2.09 -14.89
N ARG A 47 0.36 1.24 -14.11
CA ARG A 47 -1.08 0.99 -14.22
C ARG A 47 -1.88 2.28 -13.96
N ALA A 48 -1.57 3.02 -12.92
CA ALA A 48 -2.22 4.29 -12.59
C ALA A 48 -2.06 5.30 -13.75
N VAL A 49 -0.85 5.45 -14.30
CA VAL A 49 -0.57 6.33 -15.44
C VAL A 49 -1.41 5.94 -16.67
N LYS A 50 -1.51 4.63 -16.98
CA LYS A 50 -2.33 4.14 -18.09
C LYS A 50 -3.82 4.48 -17.91
N ASN A 51 -4.35 4.30 -16.70
CA ASN A 51 -5.74 4.60 -16.39
C ASN A 51 -6.03 6.10 -16.47
N ILE A 52 -5.17 6.96 -15.91
CA ILE A 52 -5.26 8.42 -16.03
C ILE A 52 -5.22 8.83 -17.51
N SER A 53 -4.28 8.30 -18.29
CA SER A 53 -4.16 8.60 -19.72
C SER A 53 -5.44 8.23 -20.50
N THR A 54 -6.09 7.12 -20.12
CA THR A 54 -7.35 6.70 -20.72
C THR A 54 -8.48 7.67 -20.36
N ASP A 55 -8.56 8.10 -19.10
CA ASP A 55 -9.57 9.02 -18.62
C ASP A 55 -9.37 10.45 -19.21
N VAL A 56 -8.14 10.91 -19.40
CA VAL A 56 -7.83 12.14 -20.14
C VAL A 56 -8.26 12.01 -21.60
N LYS A 57 -7.90 10.93 -22.27
CA LYS A 57 -8.29 10.70 -23.69
C LYS A 57 -9.82 10.66 -23.88
N SER A 58 -10.55 10.18 -22.91
CA SER A 58 -12.03 10.15 -22.95
C SER A 58 -12.70 11.48 -22.54
N GLY A 59 -11.93 12.48 -22.14
CA GLY A 59 -12.43 13.77 -21.65
C GLY A 59 -13.02 13.74 -20.24
N LYS A 60 -12.80 12.65 -19.50
CA LYS A 60 -13.27 12.53 -18.11
C LYS A 60 -12.42 13.36 -17.15
N ILE A 61 -11.15 13.54 -17.47
CA ILE A 61 -10.18 14.34 -16.72
C ILE A 61 -9.50 15.31 -17.66
N ASP A 62 -9.34 16.56 -17.22
CA ASP A 62 -8.46 17.52 -17.88
C ASP A 62 -7.01 17.28 -17.42
N VAL A 63 -6.05 17.31 -18.34
CA VAL A 63 -4.63 17.13 -18.04
C VAL A 63 -4.11 18.12 -17.02
N GLU A 64 -4.63 19.34 -17.01
CA GLU A 64 -4.27 20.40 -16.05
C GLU A 64 -4.72 20.12 -14.62
N ASN A 65 -5.65 19.16 -14.42
CA ASN A 65 -6.13 18.74 -13.11
C ASN A 65 -5.37 17.53 -12.55
N ILE A 66 -4.31 17.08 -13.23
CA ILE A 66 -3.49 15.99 -12.73
C ILE A 66 -2.54 16.51 -11.67
N ASP A 67 -2.80 16.14 -10.41
CA ASP A 67 -1.98 16.43 -9.25
C ASP A 67 -1.69 15.17 -8.43
N GLU A 68 -0.95 15.29 -7.32
CA GLU A 68 -0.61 14.17 -6.44
C GLU A 68 -1.85 13.50 -5.82
N ALA A 69 -2.87 14.28 -5.48
CA ALA A 69 -4.11 13.78 -4.89
C ALA A 69 -4.90 12.95 -5.90
N LEU A 70 -5.05 13.45 -7.12
CA LEU A 70 -5.67 12.72 -8.21
C LEU A 70 -4.90 11.43 -8.51
N PHE A 71 -3.57 11.50 -8.62
CA PHE A 71 -2.74 10.32 -8.88
C PHE A 71 -2.91 9.25 -7.80
N SER A 72 -2.92 9.65 -6.52
CA SER A 72 -3.13 8.75 -5.39
C SER A 72 -4.47 8.00 -5.47
N ASN A 73 -5.51 8.62 -6.05
CA ASN A 73 -6.81 7.98 -6.26
C ASN A 73 -6.82 6.91 -7.36
N TYR A 74 -5.75 6.76 -8.13
CA TYR A 74 -5.56 5.70 -9.12
C TYR A 74 -4.70 4.54 -8.62
N LEU A 75 -4.14 4.65 -7.41
CA LEU A 75 -3.39 3.57 -6.77
C LEU A 75 -4.34 2.55 -6.11
N TYR A 76 -3.81 1.37 -5.78
CA TYR A 76 -4.57 0.33 -5.09
C TYR A 76 -5.05 0.75 -3.69
N THR A 77 -4.36 1.72 -3.08
CA THR A 77 -4.66 2.27 -1.76
C THR A 77 -5.59 3.48 -1.80
N ALA A 78 -6.23 3.76 -2.94
CA ALA A 78 -7.15 4.88 -3.10
C ALA A 78 -8.16 4.99 -1.93
N GLY A 79 -8.30 6.21 -1.38
CA GLY A 79 -9.18 6.48 -0.25
C GLY A 79 -8.65 6.03 1.12
N GLN A 80 -7.40 5.58 1.19
CA GLN A 80 -6.71 5.27 2.44
C GLN A 80 -5.55 6.27 2.66
N PRO A 81 -5.20 6.57 3.92
CA PRO A 81 -4.02 7.39 4.23
C PRO A 81 -2.73 6.67 3.84
N ASP A 82 -1.70 7.44 3.56
CA ASP A 82 -0.35 6.89 3.42
C ASP A 82 0.12 6.26 4.74
N PRO A 83 0.98 5.22 4.67
CA PRO A 83 1.43 4.53 5.87
C PRO A 83 2.33 5.44 6.73
N ASP A 84 2.09 5.44 8.02
CA ASP A 84 2.95 6.12 9.00
C ASP A 84 4.22 5.33 9.30
N LEU A 85 4.14 4.00 9.24
CA LEU A 85 5.19 3.08 9.63
C LEU A 85 5.27 1.89 8.68
N ILE A 86 6.48 1.56 8.22
CA ILE A 86 6.80 0.28 7.58
C ILE A 86 7.71 -0.50 8.52
N ILE A 87 7.26 -1.69 8.93
CA ILE A 87 8.07 -2.64 9.69
C ILE A 87 8.68 -3.62 8.68
N ARG A 88 10.01 -3.72 8.68
CA ARG A 88 10.74 -4.65 7.82
C ARG A 88 11.45 -5.71 8.65
N PRO A 89 10.89 -6.93 8.77
CA PRO A 89 11.59 -8.07 9.36
C PRO A 89 12.81 -8.50 8.54
N SER A 90 13.60 -9.43 9.07
CA SER A 90 14.78 -10.06 8.46
C SER A 90 16.04 -9.20 8.37
N GLY A 91 16.11 -8.03 9.01
CA GLY A 91 17.31 -7.17 9.01
C GLY A 91 17.68 -6.56 7.67
N GLU A 92 16.77 -6.55 6.70
CA GLU A 92 17.04 -6.12 5.33
C GLU A 92 16.71 -4.63 5.12
N TYR A 93 17.72 -3.83 4.77
CA TYR A 93 17.63 -2.38 4.57
C TYR A 93 17.25 -2.03 3.13
N ARG A 94 16.14 -2.55 2.63
CA ARG A 94 15.61 -2.25 1.30
C ARG A 94 14.09 -2.29 1.28
N ILE A 95 13.47 -1.44 0.44
CA ILE A 95 12.01 -1.36 0.29
C ILE A 95 11.46 -2.41 -0.70
N SER A 96 12.31 -2.97 -1.56
CA SER A 96 11.98 -4.03 -2.52
C SER A 96 10.74 -3.76 -3.37
N ASN A 97 10.64 -2.56 -3.92
CA ASN A 97 9.53 -2.15 -4.79
C ASN A 97 8.15 -2.18 -4.09
N PHE A 98 8.11 -1.98 -2.78
CA PHE A 98 6.90 -1.97 -1.99
C PHE A 98 6.47 -0.53 -1.67
N MET A 99 5.26 -0.13 -2.09
CA MET A 99 4.60 1.15 -1.77
C MET A 99 5.47 2.39 -1.98
N LEU A 100 6.21 2.49 -3.12
CA LEU A 100 7.17 3.58 -3.37
C LEU A 100 6.54 4.98 -3.34
N TRP A 101 5.31 5.11 -3.84
CA TRP A 101 4.58 6.38 -3.80
C TRP A 101 4.12 6.70 -2.39
N GLN A 102 3.42 5.76 -1.78
CA GLN A 102 2.79 5.94 -0.49
C GLN A 102 3.80 6.05 0.67
N ALA A 103 5.02 5.50 0.49
CA ALA A 103 6.05 5.49 1.52
C ALA A 103 6.92 6.75 1.56
N ALA A 104 6.58 7.80 0.81
CA ALA A 104 7.41 9.01 0.66
C ALA A 104 7.81 9.67 2.00
N TYR A 105 6.93 9.61 2.99
CA TYR A 105 7.16 10.18 4.34
C TYR A 105 7.02 9.15 5.45
N THR A 106 7.09 7.87 5.11
CA THR A 106 6.92 6.75 6.04
C THR A 106 8.19 6.53 6.87
N GLU A 107 8.01 6.29 8.16
CA GLU A 107 9.10 5.85 9.03
C GLU A 107 9.35 4.34 8.86
N PHE A 108 10.64 3.94 8.91
CA PHE A 108 11.03 2.54 8.77
C PHE A 108 11.57 2.00 10.10
N VAL A 109 11.06 0.85 10.52
CA VAL A 109 11.64 0.05 11.60
C VAL A 109 12.11 -1.27 11.03
N ILE A 110 13.45 -1.47 11.03
CA ILE A 110 14.09 -2.69 10.57
C ILE A 110 14.35 -3.59 11.78
N MET A 111 13.91 -4.84 11.70
CA MET A 111 14.01 -5.80 12.79
C MET A 111 14.78 -7.06 12.36
N ASN A 112 15.74 -7.50 13.18
CA ASN A 112 16.54 -8.71 12.94
C ASN A 112 15.77 -9.99 13.32
N LYS A 113 14.50 -10.08 12.94
CA LYS A 113 13.66 -11.23 13.21
C LYS A 113 13.03 -11.71 11.91
N LEU A 114 12.97 -13.00 11.70
CA LEU A 114 12.33 -13.57 10.51
C LEU A 114 10.80 -13.50 10.67
N TRP A 115 10.10 -13.36 9.56
CA TRP A 115 8.63 -13.22 9.58
C TRP A 115 7.90 -14.37 10.28
N PRO A 116 8.31 -15.66 10.15
CA PRO A 116 7.64 -16.76 10.87
C PRO A 116 7.77 -16.68 12.40
N ASP A 117 8.78 -15.95 12.89
CA ASP A 117 9.06 -15.79 14.33
C ASP A 117 8.54 -14.45 14.87
N PHE A 118 7.87 -13.64 14.03
CA PHE A 118 7.38 -12.32 14.39
C PHE A 118 6.15 -12.44 15.30
N GLU A 119 6.23 -11.88 16.50
CA GLU A 119 5.23 -11.95 17.54
C GLU A 119 4.63 -10.58 17.87
N LYS A 120 3.60 -10.57 18.72
CA LYS A 120 2.99 -9.33 19.22
C LYS A 120 4.01 -8.41 19.90
N SER A 121 4.94 -8.96 20.67
CA SER A 121 6.00 -8.19 21.33
C SER A 121 6.89 -7.43 20.35
N ASP A 122 7.14 -7.99 19.16
CA ASP A 122 7.93 -7.32 18.11
C ASP A 122 7.16 -6.15 17.51
N LEU A 123 5.85 -6.29 17.35
CA LEU A 123 4.98 -5.19 16.93
C LEU A 123 4.98 -4.07 17.97
N ASP A 124 4.84 -4.41 19.25
CA ASP A 124 4.86 -3.45 20.35
C ASP A 124 6.21 -2.70 20.41
N GLU A 125 7.33 -3.41 20.18
CA GLU A 125 8.68 -2.82 20.07
C GLU A 125 8.77 -1.85 18.88
N ALA A 126 8.31 -2.25 17.70
CA ALA A 126 8.32 -1.41 16.50
C ALA A 126 7.49 -0.12 16.70
N ILE A 127 6.33 -0.22 17.32
CA ILE A 127 5.49 0.95 17.65
C ILE A 127 6.19 1.84 18.67
N ASN A 128 6.86 1.28 19.67
CA ASN A 128 7.61 2.06 20.66
C ASN A 128 8.78 2.81 20.01
N ILE A 129 9.54 2.17 19.11
CA ILE A 129 10.61 2.82 18.33
C ILE A 129 10.03 3.97 17.51
N TYR A 130 8.92 3.73 16.81
CA TYR A 130 8.23 4.75 16.01
C TYR A 130 7.78 5.94 16.87
N SER A 131 7.19 5.71 18.04
CA SER A 131 6.67 6.75 18.92
C SER A 131 7.73 7.72 19.43
N GLN A 132 9.00 7.32 19.44
CA GLN A 132 10.13 8.15 19.87
C GLN A 132 10.71 9.01 18.74
N ARG A 133 10.21 8.87 17.50
CA ARG A 133 10.72 9.61 16.35
C ARG A 133 10.00 10.94 16.15
N ASN A 134 10.77 11.95 15.74
CA ASN A 134 10.22 13.23 15.31
C ASN A 134 10.08 13.22 13.79
N ARG A 135 8.85 13.08 13.29
CA ARG A 135 8.56 13.12 11.84
C ARG A 135 8.79 14.53 11.29
N ARG A 136 9.52 14.59 10.17
CA ARG A 136 9.75 15.83 9.42
C ARG A 136 9.18 15.65 8.01
N PHE A 137 8.25 16.50 7.62
CA PHE A 137 7.56 16.44 6.33
C PHE A 137 8.23 17.31 5.25
N GLY A 138 9.50 17.66 5.41
CA GLY A 138 10.28 18.36 4.37
C GLY A 138 9.82 19.80 4.08
N GLY A 139 9.03 20.41 4.93
CA GLY A 139 8.67 21.82 4.84
C GLY A 139 9.77 22.68 5.49
N VAL A 140 10.40 23.58 4.71
CA VAL A 140 11.27 24.65 5.23
C VAL A 140 10.38 25.83 5.59
#